data_538b79da8459023de5a35e309141e41f
#
_entry.id   538b79da8459023de5a35e309141e41f
#
_cell.length_a   1.000
_cell.length_b   1.000
_cell.length_c   1.000
_cell.angle_alpha   90.00
_cell.angle_beta   90.00
_cell.angle_gamma   90.00
#
_symmetry.space_group_name_H-M   'P 1'
#
loop_
_entity.id
_entity.type
_entity.pdbx_description
1 polymer ?
#
loop_
_entity_poly.entity_id
_entity_poly.type
_entity_poly.pdbx_seq_one_letter_code
_entity_poly.pdbx_strand_id
1 'polypeptide(L)'
;IIHGDPHPGNYTINEKNFSLNLLDYGCIRIFKPDFVAAVIKLYYALKNKDNDLAAQAYKEWGFKNINKNLVDALNVWALYLYDPLLDNKKRLIQKELGAAFGKELLNKVRKELKKHGGVKPPREFVLVDRAAIGLGSVFMNLKAELNWHKEFEKLISNFDVRKIKSNQNKIIKQV
;
A
#
# COMPACT_ATOMS: atom_id res chain seq x y z
N ILE A 1 -11.42 -0.30 1.55
CA ILE A 1 -11.51 -1.57 2.29
C ILE A 1 -10.39 -2.49 1.81
N ILE A 2 -9.66 -3.10 2.72
CA ILE A 2 -8.65 -4.11 2.40
C ILE A 2 -8.87 -5.38 3.22
N HIS A 3 -8.39 -6.49 2.70
CA HIS A 3 -8.14 -7.70 3.46
C HIS A 3 -6.73 -7.63 4.05
N GLY A 4 -6.62 -7.59 5.36
CA GLY A 4 -5.33 -7.42 6.07
C GLY A 4 -4.51 -8.72 6.19
N ASP A 5 -5.04 -9.85 5.73
CA ASP A 5 -4.39 -11.15 5.68
C ASP A 5 -4.66 -11.86 4.34
N PRO A 6 -4.10 -11.35 3.22
CA PRO A 6 -4.35 -11.89 1.89
C PRO A 6 -3.56 -13.19 1.64
N HIS A 7 -3.82 -14.21 2.47
CA HIS A 7 -3.23 -15.53 2.34
C HIS A 7 -4.04 -16.38 1.33
N PRO A 8 -3.41 -17.21 0.47
CA PRO A 8 -4.13 -18.04 -0.52
C PRO A 8 -5.20 -18.95 0.10
N GLY A 9 -5.01 -19.43 1.33
CA GLY A 9 -5.99 -20.25 2.04
C GLY A 9 -7.29 -19.55 2.40
N ASN A 10 -7.36 -18.20 2.30
CA ASN A 10 -8.56 -17.41 2.56
C ASN A 10 -9.41 -17.18 1.32
N TYR A 11 -9.04 -17.78 0.18
CA TYR A 11 -9.75 -17.62 -1.09
C TYR A 11 -9.99 -18.95 -1.76
N THR A 12 -11.13 -19.07 -2.47
CA THR A 12 -11.37 -20.12 -3.47
C THR A 12 -11.79 -19.49 -4.78
N ILE A 13 -11.53 -20.20 -5.86
CA ILE A 13 -11.92 -19.78 -7.21
C ILE A 13 -12.99 -20.71 -7.71
N ASN A 14 -14.10 -20.16 -8.21
CA ASN A 14 -15.09 -20.91 -8.93
C ASN A 14 -14.60 -21.10 -10.37
N GLU A 15 -14.29 -22.33 -10.75
CA GLU A 15 -13.72 -22.65 -12.06
C GLU A 15 -14.66 -22.37 -13.24
N LYS A 16 -15.98 -22.34 -13.00
CA LYS A 16 -16.97 -22.12 -14.06
C LYS A 16 -17.05 -20.66 -14.52
N ASN A 17 -16.88 -19.71 -13.62
CA ASN A 17 -17.04 -18.28 -13.90
C ASN A 17 -15.86 -17.42 -13.41
N PHE A 18 -14.81 -18.05 -12.90
CA PHE A 18 -13.62 -17.40 -12.33
C PHE A 18 -13.93 -16.38 -11.23
N SER A 19 -15.06 -16.53 -10.53
CA SER A 19 -15.34 -15.68 -9.37
C SER A 19 -14.46 -16.07 -8.19
N LEU A 20 -14.04 -15.07 -7.44
CA LEU A 20 -13.26 -15.22 -6.21
C LEU A 20 -14.21 -15.25 -5.02
N ASN A 21 -14.16 -16.32 -4.22
CA ASN A 21 -14.86 -16.40 -2.94
C ASN A 21 -13.88 -16.07 -1.82
N LEU A 22 -14.25 -15.14 -0.95
CA LEU A 22 -13.50 -14.81 0.26
C LEU A 22 -14.08 -15.64 1.41
N LEU A 23 -13.22 -16.42 2.09
CA LEU A 23 -13.63 -17.35 3.15
C LEU A 23 -13.49 -16.78 4.56
N ASP A 24 -12.56 -15.83 4.76
CA ASP A 24 -12.29 -15.22 6.06
C ASP A 24 -12.50 -13.70 5.98
N TYR A 25 -13.26 -13.16 6.93
CA TYR A 25 -13.54 -11.73 7.08
C TYR A 25 -12.93 -11.12 8.35
N GLY A 26 -12.22 -11.91 9.16
CA GLY A 26 -11.68 -11.49 10.46
C GLY A 26 -10.64 -10.37 10.37
N CYS A 27 -9.99 -10.24 9.22
CA CYS A 27 -8.95 -9.24 8.96
C CYS A 27 -9.36 -8.11 8.01
N ILE A 28 -10.67 -7.90 7.80
CA ILE A 28 -11.15 -6.77 6.99
C ILE A 28 -10.90 -5.45 7.70
N ARG A 29 -10.37 -4.48 6.96
CA ARG A 29 -10.13 -3.11 7.45
C ARG A 29 -10.74 -2.09 6.51
N ILE A 30 -11.44 -1.13 7.11
CA ILE A 30 -12.02 0.01 6.41
C ILE A 30 -11.15 1.22 6.75
N PHE A 31 -10.53 1.82 5.74
CA PHE A 31 -9.75 3.03 5.91
C PHE A 31 -10.60 4.27 5.67
N LYS A 32 -10.26 5.35 6.38
CA LYS A 32 -10.83 6.67 6.09
C LYS A 32 -10.42 7.09 4.68
N PRO A 33 -11.33 7.68 3.88
CA PRO A 33 -11.01 8.12 2.52
C PRO A 33 -9.83 9.08 2.43
N ASP A 34 -9.65 9.95 3.43
CA ASP A 34 -8.51 10.88 3.50
C ASP A 34 -7.17 10.14 3.62
N PHE A 35 -7.14 9.02 4.37
CA PHE A 35 -5.95 8.18 4.44
C PHE A 35 -5.60 7.55 3.08
N VAL A 36 -6.61 7.05 2.35
CA VAL A 36 -6.42 6.49 1.01
C VAL A 36 -5.97 7.57 0.03
N ALA A 37 -6.51 8.79 0.14
CA ALA A 37 -6.05 9.94 -0.65
C ALA A 37 -4.55 10.23 -0.43
N ALA A 38 -4.07 10.11 0.80
CA ALA A 38 -2.64 10.29 1.11
C ALA A 38 -1.78 9.15 0.54
N VAL A 39 -2.30 7.91 0.46
CA VAL A 39 -1.62 6.79 -0.26
C VAL A 39 -1.45 7.13 -1.74
N ILE A 40 -2.50 7.63 -2.39
CA ILE A 40 -2.47 8.05 -3.80
C ILE A 40 -1.57 9.28 -3.99
N LYS A 41 -1.61 10.24 -3.06
CA LYS A 41 -0.73 11.41 -3.05
C LYS A 41 0.75 11.01 -3.02
N LEU A 42 1.11 10.02 -2.18
CA LEU A 42 2.48 9.52 -2.12
C LEU A 42 2.89 8.86 -3.44
N TYR A 43 2.00 8.10 -4.09
CA TYR A 43 2.27 7.55 -5.41
C TYR A 43 2.67 8.65 -6.41
N TYR A 44 1.90 9.73 -6.50
CA TYR A 44 2.22 10.85 -7.39
C TYR A 44 3.49 11.58 -6.98
N ALA A 45 3.75 11.74 -5.68
CA ALA A 45 4.98 12.31 -5.19
C ALA A 45 6.21 11.52 -5.63
N LEU A 46 6.17 10.20 -5.49
CA LEU A 46 7.27 9.31 -5.92
C LEU A 46 7.42 9.30 -7.45
N LYS A 47 6.30 9.25 -8.19
CA LYS A 47 6.29 9.29 -9.65
C LYS A 47 6.94 10.57 -10.19
N ASN A 48 6.68 11.70 -9.56
CA ASN A 48 7.19 13.02 -9.95
C ASN A 48 8.49 13.43 -9.23
N LYS A 49 9.01 12.59 -8.32
CA LYS A 49 10.18 12.88 -7.48
C LYS A 49 10.01 14.16 -6.65
N ASP A 50 8.78 14.40 -6.17
CA ASP A 50 8.39 15.57 -5.39
C ASP A 50 8.43 15.23 -3.89
N ASN A 51 9.53 15.62 -3.23
CA ASN A 51 9.74 15.37 -1.80
C ASN A 51 8.82 16.20 -0.92
N ASP A 52 8.39 17.39 -1.35
CA ASP A 52 7.47 18.23 -0.58
C ASP A 52 6.08 17.61 -0.55
N LEU A 53 5.62 17.08 -1.70
CA LEU A 53 4.37 16.34 -1.79
C LEU A 53 4.44 15.03 -0.98
N ALA A 54 5.59 14.33 -0.99
CA ALA A 54 5.80 13.15 -0.16
C ALA A 54 5.73 13.48 1.33
N ALA A 55 6.36 14.60 1.76
CA ALA A 55 6.29 15.08 3.14
C ALA A 55 4.85 15.37 3.58
N GLN A 56 4.04 15.98 2.70
CA GLN A 56 2.61 16.20 2.96
C GLN A 56 1.86 14.88 3.12
N ALA A 57 2.06 13.91 2.23
CA ALA A 57 1.43 12.60 2.31
C ALA A 57 1.75 11.89 3.63
N TYR A 58 3.01 11.90 4.07
CA TYR A 58 3.41 11.31 5.34
C TYR A 58 2.80 12.02 6.55
N LYS A 59 2.68 13.36 6.53
CA LYS A 59 1.97 14.11 7.58
C LYS A 59 0.49 13.72 7.66
N GLU A 60 -0.17 13.61 6.50
CA GLU A 60 -1.57 13.18 6.41
C GLU A 60 -1.78 11.73 6.89
N TRP A 61 -0.78 10.87 6.76
CA TRP A 61 -0.78 9.52 7.35
C TRP A 61 -0.61 9.54 8.87
N GLY A 62 -0.18 10.66 9.44
CA GLY A 62 -0.01 10.83 10.89
C GLY A 62 1.42 10.71 11.38
N PHE A 63 2.43 10.72 10.47
CA PHE A 63 3.81 10.88 10.90
C PHE A 63 4.04 12.27 11.47
N LYS A 64 4.74 12.34 12.61
CA LYS A 64 5.07 13.59 13.31
C LYS A 64 6.52 13.98 13.01
N ASN A 65 6.82 15.27 13.24
CA ASN A 65 8.20 15.82 13.15
C ASN A 65 8.87 15.53 11.79
N ILE A 66 8.09 15.62 10.70
CA ILE A 66 8.59 15.40 9.35
C ILE A 66 9.67 16.43 9.02
N ASN A 67 10.86 15.94 8.68
CA ASN A 67 11.99 16.68 8.16
C ASN A 67 12.56 15.96 6.93
N LYS A 68 13.48 16.60 6.23
CA LYS A 68 14.07 16.07 4.99
C LYS A 68 14.64 14.66 5.18
N ASN A 69 15.44 14.44 6.22
CA ASN A 69 16.08 13.13 6.46
C ASN A 69 15.06 12.02 6.71
N LEU A 70 13.96 12.36 7.42
CA LEU A 70 12.88 11.41 7.66
C LEU A 70 12.12 11.08 6.36
N VAL A 71 11.86 12.09 5.51
CA VAL A 71 11.23 11.88 4.19
C VAL A 71 12.12 10.99 3.33
N ASP A 72 13.41 11.25 3.26
CA ASP A 72 14.37 10.45 2.49
C ASP A 72 14.39 8.98 2.98
N ALA A 73 14.41 8.76 4.29
CA ALA A 73 14.35 7.42 4.86
C ALA A 73 13.04 6.69 4.57
N LEU A 74 11.90 7.37 4.66
CA LEU A 74 10.58 6.80 4.34
C LEU A 74 10.44 6.54 2.84
N ASN A 75 10.97 7.41 1.98
CA ASN A 75 10.94 7.24 0.54
C ASN A 75 11.71 5.99 0.08
N VAL A 76 12.79 5.60 0.76
CA VAL A 76 13.51 4.36 0.45
C VAL A 76 12.59 3.13 0.55
N TRP A 77 11.78 3.06 1.61
CA TRP A 77 10.79 1.98 1.77
C TRP A 77 9.61 2.12 0.82
N ALA A 78 9.11 3.33 0.68
CA ALA A 78 7.99 3.61 -0.22
C ALA A 78 8.35 3.26 -1.69
N LEU A 79 9.53 3.64 -2.17
CA LEU A 79 10.00 3.30 -3.52
C LEU A 79 10.08 1.78 -3.72
N TYR A 80 10.49 1.02 -2.71
CA TYR A 80 10.49 -0.44 -2.80
C TYR A 80 9.06 -1.01 -2.97
N LEU A 81 8.08 -0.50 -2.22
CA LEU A 81 6.70 -0.96 -2.32
C LEU A 81 6.00 -0.50 -3.60
N TYR A 82 6.28 0.73 -4.04
CA TYR A 82 5.64 1.33 -5.21
C TYR A 82 6.38 1.03 -6.53
N ASP A 83 7.59 0.44 -6.50
CA ASP A 83 8.39 0.15 -7.70
C ASP A 83 7.58 -0.49 -8.85
N PRO A 84 6.78 -1.55 -8.63
CA PRO A 84 6.00 -2.12 -9.72
C PRO A 84 4.89 -1.20 -10.23
N LEU A 85 4.40 -0.28 -9.40
CA LEU A 85 3.35 0.67 -9.77
C LEU A 85 3.91 1.87 -10.52
N LEU A 86 5.20 2.17 -10.37
CA LEU A 86 5.89 3.27 -11.05
C LEU A 86 6.44 2.87 -12.42
N ASP A 87 6.52 1.57 -12.71
CA ASP A 87 7.12 1.03 -13.92
C ASP A 87 6.06 0.60 -14.95
N ASN A 88 5.85 1.40 -15.99
CA ASN A 88 4.82 1.15 -17.03
C ASN A 88 5.22 0.04 -18.00
N LYS A 89 5.42 -1.17 -17.49
CA LYS A 89 5.67 -2.36 -18.31
C LYS A 89 5.07 -3.62 -17.70
N LYS A 90 4.88 -4.66 -18.52
CA LYS A 90 4.51 -6.00 -18.06
C LYS A 90 5.70 -6.62 -17.31
N ARG A 91 5.49 -7.03 -16.06
CA ARG A 91 6.51 -7.64 -15.20
C ARG A 91 5.90 -8.42 -14.04
N LEU A 92 6.70 -9.23 -13.38
CA LEU A 92 6.38 -9.72 -12.03
C LEU A 92 6.27 -8.56 -11.05
N ILE A 93 5.45 -8.70 -10.01
CA ILE A 93 5.26 -7.63 -9.01
C ILE A 93 6.56 -7.28 -8.27
N GLN A 94 7.41 -8.25 -8.05
CA GLN A 94 8.77 -8.07 -7.51
C GLN A 94 9.78 -8.86 -8.32
N LYS A 95 11.01 -8.36 -8.42
CA LYS A 95 12.14 -9.14 -8.90
C LYS A 95 12.52 -10.17 -7.84
N GLU A 96 13.15 -11.27 -8.23
CA GLU A 96 13.50 -12.44 -7.39
C GLU A 96 14.31 -12.17 -6.10
N LEU A 97 14.70 -10.93 -5.84
CA LEU A 97 15.40 -10.50 -4.62
C LEU A 97 14.56 -10.55 -3.34
N GLY A 98 13.33 -11.02 -3.44
CA GLY A 98 12.43 -11.59 -2.46
C GLY A 98 12.39 -11.00 -1.04
N ALA A 99 11.82 -11.78 -0.15
CA ALA A 99 11.60 -11.46 1.26
C ALA A 99 12.89 -11.10 2.04
N ALA A 100 14.05 -11.63 1.68
CA ALA A 100 15.32 -11.35 2.35
C ALA A 100 15.75 -9.89 2.12
N PHE A 101 15.68 -9.39 0.89
CA PHE A 101 16.03 -8.02 0.55
C PHE A 101 15.06 -7.02 1.19
N GLY A 102 13.76 -7.29 1.14
CA GLY A 102 12.75 -6.47 1.82
C GLY A 102 12.97 -6.38 3.32
N LYS A 103 13.35 -7.50 3.97
CA LYS A 103 13.68 -7.54 5.40
C LYS A 103 14.93 -6.71 5.72
N GLU A 104 15.97 -6.80 4.91
CA GLU A 104 17.17 -6.00 5.08
C GLU A 104 16.89 -4.51 4.92
N LEU A 105 16.15 -4.13 3.88
CA LEU A 105 15.74 -2.76 3.61
C LEU A 105 14.90 -2.19 4.76
N LEU A 106 13.91 -2.95 5.24
CA LEU A 106 13.10 -2.57 6.40
C LEU A 106 13.94 -2.35 7.65
N ASN A 107 14.95 -3.19 7.89
CA ASN A 107 15.86 -3.04 9.02
C ASN A 107 16.72 -1.77 8.89
N LYS A 108 17.18 -1.42 7.68
CA LYS A 108 17.88 -0.16 7.42
C LYS A 108 16.99 1.04 7.72
N VAL A 109 15.77 1.04 7.20
CA VAL A 109 14.79 2.12 7.44
C VAL A 109 14.48 2.24 8.93
N ARG A 110 14.25 1.13 9.64
CA ARG A 110 14.01 1.15 11.09
C ARG A 110 15.19 1.72 11.89
N LYS A 111 16.43 1.43 11.50
CA LYS A 111 17.62 2.02 12.13
C LYS A 111 17.65 3.55 11.92
N GLU A 112 17.35 4.02 10.71
CA GLU A 112 17.28 5.46 10.42
C GLU A 112 16.14 6.12 11.20
N LEU A 113 14.94 5.54 11.23
CA LEU A 113 13.83 6.06 12.04
C LEU A 113 14.17 6.18 13.53
N LYS A 114 14.96 5.23 14.08
CA LYS A 114 15.45 5.31 15.47
C LYS A 114 16.39 6.49 15.70
N LYS A 115 17.29 6.79 14.74
CA LYS A 115 18.19 7.95 14.83
C LYS A 115 17.44 9.30 14.87
N HIS A 116 16.28 9.35 14.23
CA HIS A 116 15.41 10.54 14.19
C HIS A 116 14.37 10.58 15.32
N GLY A 117 14.70 10.06 16.50
CA GLY A 117 13.84 10.14 17.68
C GLY A 117 12.85 9.00 17.82
N GLY A 118 13.06 7.87 17.13
CA GLY A 118 12.23 6.69 17.29
C GLY A 118 10.81 6.89 16.76
N VAL A 119 10.67 7.47 15.58
CA VAL A 119 9.37 7.70 14.94
C VAL A 119 8.56 6.41 14.90
N LYS A 120 7.42 6.40 15.58
CA LYS A 120 6.51 5.26 15.59
C LYS A 120 5.57 5.36 14.37
N PRO A 121 5.59 4.38 13.44
CA PRO A 121 4.68 4.38 12.31
C PRO A 121 3.22 4.38 12.77
N PRO A 122 2.34 5.13 12.11
CA PRO A 122 0.90 5.06 12.38
C PRO A 122 0.35 3.66 12.15
N ARG A 123 -0.68 3.28 12.92
CA ARG A 123 -1.27 1.93 12.84
C ARG A 123 -1.77 1.58 11.44
N GLU A 124 -2.44 2.52 10.79
CA GLU A 124 -2.98 2.35 9.45
C GLU A 124 -1.88 2.09 8.42
N PHE A 125 -0.73 2.78 8.56
CA PHE A 125 0.44 2.56 7.71
C PHE A 125 0.93 1.10 7.82
N VAL A 126 1.09 0.60 9.05
CA VAL A 126 1.54 -0.79 9.29
C VAL A 126 0.56 -1.81 8.69
N LEU A 127 -0.74 -1.54 8.74
CA LEU A 127 -1.76 -2.42 8.17
C LEU A 127 -1.72 -2.44 6.63
N VAL A 128 -1.51 -1.29 5.99
CA VAL A 128 -1.34 -1.22 4.52
C VAL A 128 -0.09 -1.95 4.07
N ASP A 129 1.03 -1.74 4.76
CA ASP A 129 2.29 -2.43 4.49
C ASP A 129 2.12 -3.96 4.53
N ARG A 130 1.48 -4.47 5.58
CA ARG A 130 1.22 -5.91 5.71
C ARG A 130 0.36 -6.45 4.58
N ALA A 131 -0.70 -5.73 4.22
CA ALA A 131 -1.57 -6.12 3.12
C ALA A 131 -0.83 -6.09 1.77
N ALA A 132 -0.01 -5.06 1.52
CA ALA A 132 0.78 -4.94 0.29
C ALA A 132 1.81 -6.07 0.15
N ILE A 133 2.54 -6.38 1.23
CA ILE A 133 3.53 -7.46 1.26
C ILE A 133 2.84 -8.82 1.08
N GLY A 134 1.73 -9.05 1.80
CA GLY A 134 0.97 -10.30 1.70
C GLY A 134 0.40 -10.52 0.30
N LEU A 135 -0.23 -9.51 -0.29
CA LEU A 135 -0.77 -9.59 -1.64
C LEU A 135 0.34 -9.75 -2.69
N GLY A 136 1.46 -9.04 -2.52
CA GLY A 136 2.64 -9.20 -3.36
C GLY A 136 3.16 -10.65 -3.35
N SER A 137 3.19 -11.28 -2.17
CA SER A 137 3.57 -12.70 -2.03
C SER A 137 2.62 -13.64 -2.79
N VAL A 138 1.31 -13.39 -2.74
CA VAL A 138 0.32 -14.15 -3.52
C VAL A 138 0.61 -14.05 -5.01
N PHE A 139 0.81 -12.84 -5.53
CA PHE A 139 1.12 -12.64 -6.95
C PHE A 139 2.45 -13.23 -7.38
N MET A 140 3.45 -13.24 -6.50
CA MET A 140 4.73 -13.91 -6.76
C MET A 140 4.55 -15.43 -6.86
N ASN A 141 3.80 -16.05 -5.94
CA ASN A 141 3.52 -17.49 -5.97
C ASN A 141 2.75 -17.89 -7.24
N LEU A 142 1.85 -17.04 -7.71
CA LEU A 142 1.12 -17.22 -8.96
C LEU A 142 1.97 -16.91 -10.20
N LYS A 143 3.21 -16.42 -10.04
CA LYS A 143 4.07 -15.92 -11.13
C LYS A 143 3.33 -14.94 -12.04
N ALA A 144 2.48 -14.10 -11.46
CA ALA A 144 1.62 -13.19 -12.20
C ALA A 144 2.43 -12.05 -12.86
N GLU A 145 2.43 -12.02 -14.19
CA GLU A 145 3.03 -10.94 -14.96
C GLU A 145 1.94 -10.02 -15.50
N LEU A 146 1.86 -8.82 -14.96
CA LEU A 146 0.90 -7.78 -15.34
C LEU A 146 1.61 -6.44 -15.54
N ASN A 147 0.94 -5.51 -16.18
CA ASN A 147 1.33 -4.11 -16.11
C ASN A 147 0.69 -3.48 -14.86
N TRP A 148 1.36 -3.63 -13.73
CA TRP A 148 0.90 -3.17 -12.42
C TRP A 148 0.62 -1.66 -12.38
N HIS A 149 1.40 -0.89 -13.13
CA HIS A 149 1.20 0.53 -13.30
C HIS A 149 -0.18 0.84 -13.91
N LYS A 150 -0.53 0.19 -15.03
CA LYS A 150 -1.83 0.41 -15.69
C LYS A 150 -2.99 -0.02 -14.81
N GLU A 151 -2.89 -1.16 -14.13
CA GLU A 151 -3.94 -1.63 -13.24
C GLU A 151 -4.13 -0.66 -12.05
N PHE A 152 -3.04 -0.17 -11.48
CA PHE A 152 -3.12 0.79 -10.39
C PHE A 152 -3.71 2.13 -10.84
N GLU A 153 -3.21 2.70 -11.94
CA GLU A 153 -3.73 3.96 -12.51
C GLU A 153 -5.24 3.86 -12.80
N LYS A 154 -5.70 2.71 -13.33
CA LYS A 154 -7.12 2.45 -13.57
C LYS A 154 -7.94 2.45 -12.26
N LEU A 155 -7.40 1.87 -11.19
CA LEU A 155 -8.07 1.84 -9.89
C LEU A 155 -8.20 3.22 -9.26
N ILE A 156 -7.18 4.09 -9.41
CA ILE A 156 -7.15 5.40 -8.77
C ILE A 156 -7.75 6.52 -9.63
N SER A 157 -7.96 6.33 -10.94
CA SER A 157 -8.38 7.36 -11.90
C SER A 157 -9.70 8.06 -11.51
N ASN A 158 -10.61 7.35 -10.88
CA ASN A 158 -11.92 7.85 -10.46
C ASN A 158 -12.06 8.00 -8.93
N PHE A 159 -10.92 8.05 -8.22
CA PHE A 159 -10.94 8.19 -6.79
C PHE A 159 -11.41 9.60 -6.37
N ASP A 160 -12.55 9.65 -5.68
CA ASP A 160 -13.13 10.88 -5.12
C ASP A 160 -13.39 10.70 -3.63
N VAL A 161 -12.64 11.45 -2.81
CA VAL A 161 -12.72 11.42 -1.35
C VAL A 161 -14.14 11.71 -0.85
N ARG A 162 -14.82 12.71 -1.44
CA ARG A 162 -16.15 13.14 -0.98
C ARG A 162 -17.19 12.07 -1.26
N LYS A 163 -17.16 11.51 -2.48
CA LYS A 163 -18.06 10.42 -2.90
C LYS A 163 -17.89 9.19 -2.03
N ILE A 164 -16.63 8.77 -1.78
CA ILE A 164 -16.35 7.58 -0.96
C ILE A 164 -16.77 7.82 0.49
N LYS A 165 -16.48 9.00 1.06
CA LYS A 165 -16.89 9.38 2.42
C LYS A 165 -18.41 9.36 2.57
N SER A 166 -19.14 9.89 1.58
CA SER A 166 -20.61 9.85 1.56
C SER A 166 -21.13 8.41 1.56
N ASN A 167 -20.56 7.55 0.70
CA ASN A 167 -20.96 6.14 0.60
C ASN A 167 -20.65 5.36 1.89
N GLN A 168 -19.46 5.53 2.47
CA GLN A 168 -19.11 4.91 3.75
C GLN A 168 -20.06 5.31 4.87
N ASN A 169 -20.39 6.61 4.97
CA ASN A 169 -21.29 7.10 6.00
C ASN A 169 -22.73 6.55 5.85
N LYS A 170 -23.19 6.33 4.61
CA LYS A 170 -24.51 5.71 4.36
C LYS A 170 -24.53 4.26 4.85
N ILE A 171 -23.47 3.48 4.55
CA ILE A 171 -23.39 2.06 4.92
C ILE A 171 -23.27 1.91 6.44
N ILE A 172 -22.37 2.69 7.08
CA ILE A 172 -22.14 2.61 8.53
C ILE A 172 -23.40 2.98 9.34
N LYS A 173 -24.27 3.83 8.81
CA LYS A 173 -25.55 4.17 9.47
C LYS A 173 -26.62 3.08 9.36
N GLN A 174 -26.41 2.07 8.52
CA GLN A 174 -27.34 0.95 8.32
C GLN A 174 -26.98 -0.29 9.16
N VAL A 175 -25.83 -0.25 9.82
CA VAL A 175 -25.32 -1.27 10.74
C VAL A 175 -25.39 -0.76 12.17
#